data_ae05b45bc90d4a7ee9e7b59455e6fe55
#
_entry.id   ae05b45bc90d4a7ee9e7b59455e6fe55
#
_cell.length_a   1.000
_cell.length_b   1.000
_cell.length_c   1.000
_cell.angle_alpha   90.00
_cell.angle_beta   90.00
_cell.angle_gamma   90.00
#
_symmetry.space_group_name_H-M   'P 1'
#
loop_
_entity.id
_entity.type
_entity.pdbx_description
1 polymer ?
#
loop_
_entity_poly.entity_id
_entity_poly.type
_entity_poly.pdbx_seq_one_letter_code
_entity_poly.pdbx_strand_id
1 'polypeptide(L)'
;FYNLLSFALWLRVFLGSVLYLCRGASARKIMSPWLANSIKTYLPAMVSAQSPDYTSMSPIVAELLSRASTLHDHIAPLVVVTQSLAVFEFIHAALGLVKSNPFITAIQVLSRLIVVWLVSEKYESAAHSPYYATLILAWSLSEVGRYPFYVNQLLNSPSFMALWARYSFFVILYPLGVFSELQLIFASLPHNAPWPWVDMSAWSLRDLFFLAVIPLYGPGLIMLYSRLLASRRKVLGNDFIGSKGREAVSYTHLR
;
A
#
# COMPACT_ATOMS: atom_id res chain seq x y z
N PHE A 1 -7.74 -18.33 9.50
CA PHE A 1 -8.60 -18.02 8.36
C PHE A 1 -8.34 -16.60 7.81
N TYR A 2 -8.40 -15.56 8.66
CA TYR A 2 -8.21 -14.16 8.23
C TYR A 2 -6.91 -13.93 7.44
N ASN A 3 -5.77 -14.39 7.95
CA ASN A 3 -4.47 -14.22 7.29
C ASN A 3 -4.41 -14.85 5.89
N LEU A 4 -5.05 -16.01 5.70
CA LEU A 4 -5.10 -16.66 4.37
C LEU A 4 -6.01 -15.89 3.40
N LEU A 5 -7.15 -15.41 3.88
CA LEU A 5 -8.05 -14.57 3.08
C LEU A 5 -7.34 -13.27 2.65
N SER A 6 -6.72 -12.57 3.58
CA SER A 6 -5.98 -11.34 3.31
C SER A 6 -4.82 -11.59 2.34
N PHE A 7 -4.08 -12.70 2.50
CA PHE A 7 -3.04 -13.10 1.55
C PHE A 7 -3.60 -13.30 0.14
N ALA A 8 -4.70 -14.08 0.01
CA ALA A 8 -5.31 -14.35 -1.29
C ALA A 8 -5.81 -13.06 -1.98
N LEU A 9 -6.41 -12.15 -1.22
CA LEU A 9 -6.89 -10.87 -1.75
C LEU A 9 -5.71 -9.97 -2.18
N TRP A 10 -4.68 -9.82 -1.35
CA TRP A 10 -3.50 -9.03 -1.71
C TRP A 10 -2.70 -9.64 -2.87
N LEU A 11 -2.59 -10.97 -2.93
CA LEU A 11 -1.99 -11.66 -4.07
C LEU A 11 -2.78 -11.37 -5.37
N ARG A 12 -4.10 -11.37 -5.28
CA ARG A 12 -4.97 -11.03 -6.41
C ARG A 12 -4.81 -9.58 -6.85
N VAL A 13 -4.71 -8.64 -5.90
CA VAL A 13 -4.41 -7.23 -6.19
C VAL A 13 -3.05 -7.13 -6.89
N PHE A 14 -2.02 -7.78 -6.36
CA PHE A 14 -0.67 -7.74 -6.93
C PHE A 14 -0.63 -8.29 -8.35
N LEU A 15 -1.10 -9.52 -8.55
CA LEU A 15 -1.10 -10.18 -9.86
C LEU A 15 -1.93 -9.40 -10.88
N GLY A 16 -3.08 -8.88 -10.46
CA GLY A 16 -3.92 -8.08 -11.33
C GLY A 16 -3.29 -6.76 -11.74
N SER A 17 -2.61 -6.09 -10.82
CA SER A 17 -1.86 -4.86 -11.11
C SER A 17 -0.73 -5.12 -12.11
N VAL A 18 0.08 -6.16 -11.88
CA VAL A 18 1.17 -6.54 -12.79
C VAL A 18 0.63 -6.92 -14.18
N LEU A 19 -0.40 -7.75 -14.24
CA LEU A 19 -1.01 -8.15 -15.51
C LEU A 19 -1.57 -6.95 -16.28
N TYR A 20 -2.22 -6.03 -15.58
CA TYR A 20 -2.74 -4.81 -16.21
C TYR A 20 -1.62 -3.92 -16.73
N LEU A 21 -0.58 -3.69 -15.98
CA LEU A 21 0.58 -2.89 -16.41
C LEU A 21 1.28 -3.52 -17.63
N CYS A 22 1.34 -4.85 -17.69
CA CYS A 22 1.95 -5.56 -18.83
C CYS A 22 1.04 -5.59 -20.08
N ARG A 23 -0.28 -5.77 -19.92
CA ARG A 23 -1.22 -6.05 -21.01
C ARG A 23 -2.23 -4.93 -21.29
N GLY A 24 -2.32 -3.92 -20.44
CA GLY A 24 -3.30 -2.84 -20.53
C GLY A 24 -4.75 -3.37 -20.45
N ALA A 25 -5.65 -2.75 -21.19
CA ALA A 25 -7.07 -3.10 -21.21
C ALA A 25 -7.38 -4.56 -21.65
N SER A 26 -6.41 -5.25 -22.27
CA SER A 26 -6.52 -6.67 -22.61
C SER A 26 -6.38 -7.59 -21.40
N ALA A 27 -5.98 -7.07 -20.22
CA ALA A 27 -5.92 -7.85 -19.01
C ALA A 27 -7.31 -8.30 -18.57
N ARG A 28 -7.42 -9.56 -18.13
CA ARG A 28 -8.70 -10.09 -17.61
C ARG A 28 -9.13 -9.28 -16.40
N LYS A 29 -10.41 -8.87 -16.36
CA LYS A 29 -10.98 -8.18 -15.19
C LYS A 29 -10.81 -9.04 -13.93
N ILE A 30 -10.29 -8.41 -12.87
CA ILE A 30 -9.95 -9.09 -11.61
C ILE A 30 -11.19 -9.43 -10.81
N MET A 31 -12.22 -8.59 -10.92
CA MET A 31 -13.49 -8.73 -10.21
C MET A 31 -14.64 -8.81 -11.22
N SER A 32 -15.70 -9.54 -10.86
CA SER A 32 -16.90 -9.55 -11.70
C SER A 32 -17.48 -8.14 -11.82
N PRO A 33 -18.00 -7.76 -13.01
CA PRO A 33 -18.57 -6.42 -13.20
C PRO A 33 -19.70 -6.09 -12.22
N TRP A 34 -20.54 -7.07 -11.90
CA TRP A 34 -21.63 -6.90 -10.94
C TRP A 34 -21.12 -6.53 -9.54
N LEU A 35 -20.14 -7.26 -9.02
CA LEU A 35 -19.57 -7.00 -7.70
C LEU A 35 -18.82 -5.66 -7.67
N ALA A 36 -18.07 -5.35 -8.72
CA ALA A 36 -17.38 -4.07 -8.85
C ALA A 36 -18.37 -2.89 -8.84
N ASN A 37 -19.47 -2.98 -9.59
CA ASN A 37 -20.49 -1.95 -9.62
C ASN A 37 -21.22 -1.81 -8.28
N SER A 38 -21.53 -2.93 -7.61
CA SER A 38 -22.13 -2.89 -6.27
C SER A 38 -21.23 -2.15 -5.27
N ILE A 39 -19.92 -2.37 -5.30
CA ILE A 39 -18.97 -1.66 -4.43
C ILE A 39 -18.93 -0.17 -4.81
N LYS A 40 -18.84 0.16 -6.10
CA LYS A 40 -18.81 1.55 -6.59
C LYS A 40 -20.02 2.38 -6.13
N THR A 41 -21.16 1.76 -5.93
CA THR A 41 -22.38 2.44 -5.43
C THR A 41 -22.18 3.04 -4.02
N TYR A 42 -21.29 2.46 -3.22
CA TYR A 42 -20.99 2.93 -1.87
C TYR A 42 -19.75 3.84 -1.79
N LEU A 43 -19.06 4.05 -2.90
CA LEU A 43 -17.90 4.95 -2.94
C LEU A 43 -18.35 6.41 -3.01
N PRO A 44 -17.55 7.36 -2.45
CA PRO A 44 -17.83 8.78 -2.58
C PRO A 44 -17.81 9.22 -4.04
N ALA A 45 -18.59 10.25 -4.37
CA ALA A 45 -18.48 10.90 -5.68
C ALA A 45 -17.08 11.49 -5.83
N MET A 46 -16.42 11.22 -6.96
CA MET A 46 -15.07 11.72 -7.23
C MET A 46 -15.09 13.19 -7.65
N VAL A 47 -14.08 13.93 -7.18
CA VAL A 47 -13.79 15.28 -7.65
C VAL A 47 -13.00 15.15 -8.95
N SER A 48 -13.58 15.63 -10.03
CA SER A 48 -12.98 15.50 -11.36
C SER A 48 -11.69 16.31 -11.51
N ALA A 49 -10.76 15.81 -12.31
CA ALA A 49 -9.48 16.43 -12.61
C ALA A 49 -9.07 16.16 -14.06
N GLN A 50 -8.17 17.01 -14.56
CA GLN A 50 -7.61 16.83 -15.89
C GLN A 50 -6.64 15.63 -15.90
N SER A 51 -6.77 14.75 -16.90
CA SER A 51 -5.87 13.62 -17.09
C SER A 51 -4.45 14.11 -17.43
N PRO A 52 -3.40 13.48 -16.88
CA PRO A 52 -2.02 13.79 -17.23
C PRO A 52 -1.74 13.53 -18.73
N ASP A 53 -0.98 14.41 -19.37
CA ASP A 53 -0.52 14.24 -20.75
C ASP A 53 0.92 13.72 -20.76
N TYR A 54 1.14 12.58 -21.44
CA TYR A 54 2.44 11.92 -21.55
C TYR A 54 2.99 11.93 -22.98
N THR A 55 2.38 12.68 -23.90
CA THR A 55 2.73 12.66 -25.35
C THR A 55 4.16 13.10 -25.66
N SER A 56 4.78 13.89 -24.77
CA SER A 56 6.17 14.35 -24.90
C SER A 56 7.22 13.28 -24.54
N MET A 57 6.82 12.13 -24.01
CA MET A 57 7.72 11.07 -23.55
C MET A 57 7.95 10.00 -24.64
N SER A 58 8.97 9.14 -24.45
CA SER A 58 9.16 8.01 -25.36
C SER A 58 7.92 7.09 -25.36
N PRO A 59 7.57 6.46 -26.50
CA PRO A 59 6.32 5.69 -26.64
C PRO A 59 6.15 4.59 -25.57
N ILE A 60 7.23 3.93 -25.18
CA ILE A 60 7.20 2.87 -24.15
C ILE A 60 6.89 3.45 -22.78
N VAL A 61 7.51 4.58 -22.43
CA VAL A 61 7.30 5.26 -21.15
C VAL A 61 5.90 5.85 -21.10
N ALA A 62 5.46 6.52 -22.16
CA ALA A 62 4.11 7.08 -22.28
C ALA A 62 3.04 6.01 -22.08
N GLU A 63 3.18 4.86 -22.74
CA GLU A 63 2.26 3.73 -22.61
C GLU A 63 2.25 3.16 -21.18
N LEU A 64 3.41 2.98 -20.55
CA LEU A 64 3.49 2.47 -19.18
C LEU A 64 2.84 3.45 -18.19
N LEU A 65 3.12 4.75 -18.31
CA LEU A 65 2.53 5.78 -17.45
C LEU A 65 1.01 5.90 -17.67
N SER A 66 0.54 5.80 -18.91
CA SER A 66 -0.89 5.77 -19.23
C SER A 66 -1.58 4.56 -18.58
N ARG A 67 -0.99 3.38 -18.66
CA ARG A 67 -1.50 2.20 -17.96
C ARG A 67 -1.46 2.35 -16.44
N ALA A 68 -0.41 2.94 -15.91
CA ALA A 68 -0.29 3.20 -14.46
C ALA A 68 -1.38 4.17 -13.98
N SER A 69 -1.69 5.22 -14.76
CA SER A 69 -2.73 6.19 -14.44
C SER A 69 -4.14 5.61 -14.49
N THR A 70 -4.39 4.61 -15.34
CA THR A 70 -5.71 3.98 -15.48
C THR A 70 -5.87 2.72 -14.65
N LEU A 71 -4.86 2.33 -13.88
CA LEU A 71 -4.89 1.13 -13.04
C LEU A 71 -6.02 1.19 -12.00
N HIS A 72 -6.29 2.36 -11.42
CA HIS A 72 -7.36 2.57 -10.45
C HIS A 72 -8.70 2.04 -10.96
N ASP A 73 -9.10 2.36 -12.19
CA ASP A 73 -10.37 1.93 -12.76
C ASP A 73 -10.53 0.41 -12.82
N HIS A 74 -9.39 -0.29 -12.89
CA HIS A 74 -9.34 -1.75 -13.00
C HIS A 74 -9.38 -2.47 -11.66
N ILE A 75 -8.75 -1.94 -10.61
CA ILE A 75 -8.53 -2.66 -9.35
C ILE A 75 -9.12 -1.99 -8.10
N ALA A 76 -9.53 -0.72 -8.17
CA ALA A 76 -9.96 0.04 -6.99
C ALA A 76 -11.01 -0.67 -6.13
N PRO A 77 -12.09 -1.26 -6.67
CA PRO A 77 -13.08 -1.95 -5.85
C PRO A 77 -12.48 -3.11 -5.03
N LEU A 78 -11.50 -3.83 -5.60
CA LEU A 78 -10.81 -4.90 -4.89
C LEU A 78 -9.89 -4.34 -3.80
N VAL A 79 -9.19 -3.24 -4.07
CA VAL A 79 -8.32 -2.57 -3.09
C VAL A 79 -9.14 -2.05 -1.92
N VAL A 80 -10.26 -1.37 -2.18
CA VAL A 80 -11.17 -0.85 -1.15
C VAL A 80 -11.63 -1.97 -0.22
N VAL A 81 -12.13 -3.08 -0.77
CA VAL A 81 -12.56 -4.23 0.04
C VAL A 81 -11.39 -4.81 0.84
N THR A 82 -10.27 -5.06 0.18
CA THR A 82 -9.11 -5.69 0.80
C THR A 82 -8.55 -4.83 1.94
N GLN A 83 -8.43 -3.52 1.71
CA GLN A 83 -7.92 -2.60 2.72
C GLN A 83 -8.94 -2.36 3.85
N SER A 84 -10.24 -2.34 3.56
CA SER A 84 -11.27 -2.19 4.59
C SER A 84 -11.33 -3.41 5.52
N LEU A 85 -11.04 -4.61 5.02
CA LEU A 85 -10.91 -5.81 5.86
C LEU A 85 -9.73 -5.73 6.85
N ALA A 86 -8.75 -4.85 6.64
CA ALA A 86 -7.66 -4.63 7.60
C ALA A 86 -8.15 -4.11 8.97
N VAL A 87 -9.38 -3.59 9.07
CA VAL A 87 -10.02 -3.26 10.36
C VAL A 87 -10.07 -4.48 11.29
N PHE A 88 -10.21 -5.68 10.74
CA PHE A 88 -10.16 -6.91 11.55
C PHE A 88 -8.79 -7.14 12.19
N GLU A 89 -7.69 -6.66 11.63
CA GLU A 89 -6.36 -6.72 12.29
C GLU A 89 -6.37 -5.91 13.59
N PHE A 90 -6.96 -4.72 13.56
CA PHE A 90 -7.15 -3.91 14.75
C PHE A 90 -8.07 -4.59 15.77
N ILE A 91 -9.20 -5.13 15.34
CA ILE A 91 -10.15 -5.84 16.22
C ILE A 91 -9.46 -7.04 16.90
N HIS A 92 -8.71 -7.86 16.16
CA HIS A 92 -7.96 -8.99 16.71
C HIS A 92 -6.89 -8.54 17.72
N ALA A 93 -6.22 -7.41 17.46
CA ALA A 93 -5.25 -6.84 18.39
C ALA A 93 -5.93 -6.29 19.66
N ALA A 94 -7.06 -5.59 19.51
CA ALA A 94 -7.83 -5.04 20.63
C ALA A 94 -8.43 -6.11 21.54
N LEU A 95 -8.85 -7.24 20.96
CA LEU A 95 -9.35 -8.40 21.69
C LEU A 95 -8.24 -9.29 22.27
N GLY A 96 -6.95 -8.95 22.06
CA GLY A 96 -5.82 -9.73 22.57
C GLY A 96 -5.61 -11.07 21.86
N LEU A 97 -6.26 -11.30 20.71
CA LEU A 97 -6.11 -12.52 19.91
C LEU A 97 -4.74 -12.63 19.22
N VAL A 98 -4.04 -11.51 19.07
CA VAL A 98 -2.68 -11.41 18.52
C VAL A 98 -1.79 -10.58 19.43
N LYS A 99 -0.49 -10.92 19.48
CA LYS A 99 0.52 -10.23 20.31
C LYS A 99 1.01 -8.93 19.61
N SER A 100 0.11 -8.08 19.15
CA SER A 100 0.44 -6.77 18.57
C SER A 100 -0.13 -5.65 19.45
N ASN A 101 0.55 -4.50 19.47
CA ASN A 101 0.04 -3.34 20.19
C ASN A 101 -1.20 -2.77 19.45
N PRO A 102 -2.40 -2.76 20.06
CA PRO A 102 -3.63 -2.31 19.39
C PRO A 102 -3.55 -0.87 18.88
N PHE A 103 -2.92 0.02 19.66
CA PHE A 103 -2.79 1.43 19.29
C PHE A 103 -1.94 1.64 18.03
N ILE A 104 -0.79 0.95 17.96
CA ILE A 104 0.08 1.01 16.77
C ILE A 104 -0.63 0.41 15.56
N THR A 105 -1.32 -0.73 15.74
CA THR A 105 -2.10 -1.37 14.67
C THR A 105 -3.23 -0.45 14.20
N ALA A 106 -3.93 0.22 15.12
CA ALA A 106 -4.99 1.18 14.76
C ALA A 106 -4.46 2.32 13.89
N ILE A 107 -3.33 2.94 14.27
CA ILE A 107 -2.72 4.03 13.49
C ILE A 107 -2.34 3.55 12.09
N GLN A 108 -1.73 2.36 11.97
CA GLN A 108 -1.31 1.80 10.68
C GLN A 108 -2.50 1.46 9.78
N VAL A 109 -3.56 0.88 10.32
CA VAL A 109 -4.79 0.57 9.56
C VAL A 109 -5.49 1.86 9.17
N LEU A 110 -5.64 2.80 10.10
CA LEU A 110 -6.34 4.07 9.87
C LEU A 110 -5.63 4.92 8.81
N SER A 111 -4.30 5.04 8.85
CA SER A 111 -3.55 5.82 7.86
C SER A 111 -3.78 5.31 6.43
N ARG A 112 -3.76 3.99 6.23
CA ARG A 112 -4.05 3.38 4.92
C ARG A 112 -5.51 3.55 4.48
N LEU A 113 -6.47 3.42 5.41
CA LEU A 113 -7.88 3.68 5.12
C LEU A 113 -8.12 5.13 4.71
N ILE A 114 -7.46 6.08 5.38
CA ILE A 114 -7.54 7.51 5.03
C ILE A 114 -7.04 7.72 3.59
N VAL A 115 -5.91 7.13 3.20
CA VAL A 115 -5.38 7.26 1.83
C VAL A 115 -6.34 6.65 0.82
N VAL A 116 -6.92 5.48 1.10
CA VAL A 116 -7.89 4.86 0.17
C VAL A 116 -9.17 5.70 0.10
N TRP A 117 -9.87 5.94 1.21
CA TRP A 117 -11.20 6.52 1.20
C TRP A 117 -11.26 8.04 1.00
N LEU A 118 -10.25 8.79 1.52
CA LEU A 118 -10.25 10.26 1.48
C LEU A 118 -9.30 10.84 0.43
N VAL A 119 -8.49 10.00 -0.24
CA VAL A 119 -7.57 10.45 -1.29
C VAL A 119 -7.89 9.76 -2.60
N SER A 120 -7.61 8.45 -2.74
CA SER A 120 -7.72 7.78 -4.05
C SER A 120 -9.15 7.58 -4.52
N GLU A 121 -10.11 7.31 -3.62
CA GLU A 121 -11.53 7.12 -4.00
C GLU A 121 -12.33 8.43 -4.10
N LYS A 122 -11.71 9.56 -3.73
CA LYS A 122 -12.40 10.86 -3.73
C LYS A 122 -11.90 11.82 -4.79
N TYR A 123 -10.65 11.71 -5.22
CA TYR A 123 -10.01 12.66 -6.14
C TYR A 123 -9.44 11.95 -7.36
N GLU A 124 -9.97 12.29 -8.55
CA GLU A 124 -9.46 11.74 -9.82
C GLU A 124 -7.98 12.05 -10.04
N SER A 125 -7.50 13.22 -9.60
CA SER A 125 -6.09 13.59 -9.67
C SER A 125 -5.18 12.62 -8.93
N ALA A 126 -5.63 12.04 -7.82
CA ALA A 126 -4.93 11.00 -7.09
C ALA A 126 -5.16 9.61 -7.70
N ALA A 127 -6.42 9.28 -8.03
CA ALA A 127 -6.80 8.01 -8.63
C ALA A 127 -6.07 7.72 -9.95
N HIS A 128 -6.01 8.71 -10.82
CA HIS A 128 -5.35 8.63 -12.13
C HIS A 128 -3.90 9.11 -12.12
N SER A 129 -3.28 9.19 -10.96
CA SER A 129 -1.84 9.39 -10.82
C SER A 129 -1.07 8.08 -11.02
N PRO A 130 0.07 8.05 -11.75
CA PRO A 130 0.94 6.88 -11.83
C PRO A 130 1.43 6.39 -10.47
N TYR A 131 1.48 7.28 -9.48
CA TYR A 131 1.86 6.95 -8.11
C TYR A 131 0.84 6.05 -7.40
N TYR A 132 -0.42 6.00 -7.87
CA TYR A 132 -1.38 5.00 -7.40
C TYR A 132 -0.89 3.58 -7.71
N ALA A 133 -0.40 3.34 -8.92
CA ALA A 133 0.12 2.03 -9.29
C ALA A 133 1.35 1.64 -8.43
N THR A 134 2.28 2.57 -8.20
CA THR A 134 3.46 2.30 -7.36
C THR A 134 3.06 2.04 -5.91
N LEU A 135 2.08 2.76 -5.37
CA LEU A 135 1.55 2.55 -4.03
C LEU A 135 0.96 1.15 -3.89
N ILE A 136 0.06 0.78 -4.81
CA ILE A 136 -0.62 -0.51 -4.76
C ILE A 136 0.36 -1.68 -4.94
N LEU A 137 1.36 -1.55 -5.81
CA LEU A 137 2.42 -2.54 -5.95
C LEU A 137 3.26 -2.66 -4.67
N ALA A 138 3.64 -1.53 -4.05
CA ALA A 138 4.40 -1.53 -2.80
C ALA A 138 3.60 -2.17 -1.66
N TRP A 139 2.33 -1.81 -1.49
CA TRP A 139 1.48 -2.39 -0.46
C TRP A 139 1.22 -3.87 -0.70
N SER A 140 0.77 -4.26 -1.89
CA SER A 140 0.44 -5.65 -2.20
C SER A 140 1.65 -6.57 -2.09
N LEU A 141 2.82 -6.16 -2.58
CA LEU A 141 4.04 -6.97 -2.46
C LEU A 141 4.52 -7.07 -1.00
N SER A 142 4.37 -6.00 -0.21
CA SER A 142 4.66 -6.01 1.22
C SER A 142 3.77 -7.01 1.97
N GLU A 143 2.47 -7.04 1.67
CA GLU A 143 1.51 -7.97 2.27
C GLU A 143 1.73 -9.42 1.80
N VAL A 144 1.95 -9.62 0.51
CA VAL A 144 2.30 -10.95 -0.04
C VAL A 144 3.59 -11.50 0.58
N GLY A 145 4.57 -10.64 0.89
CA GLY A 145 5.79 -11.04 1.60
C GLY A 145 5.57 -11.32 3.10
N ARG A 146 4.58 -10.68 3.72
CA ARG A 146 4.30 -10.78 5.15
C ARG A 146 3.56 -12.06 5.53
N TYR A 147 2.53 -12.44 4.80
CA TYR A 147 1.64 -13.54 5.18
C TYR A 147 2.29 -14.92 5.14
N PRO A 148 3.13 -15.30 4.17
CA PRO A 148 3.82 -16.60 4.18
C PRO A 148 4.67 -16.80 5.44
N PHE A 149 5.29 -15.74 5.96
CA PHE A 149 6.03 -15.80 7.22
C PHE A 149 5.13 -16.21 8.39
N TYR A 150 3.94 -15.63 8.53
CA TYR A 150 3.00 -15.99 9.60
C TYR A 150 2.42 -17.40 9.42
N VAL A 151 2.13 -17.80 8.19
CA VAL A 151 1.66 -19.18 7.92
C VAL A 151 2.74 -20.19 8.31
N ASN A 152 4.00 -19.95 7.95
CA ASN A 152 5.10 -20.84 8.30
C ASN A 152 5.32 -20.92 9.82
N GLN A 153 5.13 -19.82 10.55
CA GLN A 153 5.17 -19.84 12.02
C GLN A 153 4.05 -20.70 12.61
N LEU A 154 2.83 -20.61 12.09
CA LEU A 154 1.70 -21.41 12.58
C LEU A 154 1.86 -22.90 12.29
N LEU A 155 2.50 -23.25 11.16
CA LEU A 155 2.75 -24.63 10.74
C LEU A 155 4.03 -25.22 11.35
N ASN A 156 4.76 -24.46 12.18
CA ASN A 156 6.07 -24.84 12.68
C ASN A 156 7.05 -25.29 11.58
N SER A 157 6.91 -24.72 10.39
CA SER A 157 7.74 -24.99 9.21
C SER A 157 8.54 -23.73 8.83
N PRO A 158 9.67 -23.47 9.51
CA PRO A 158 10.44 -22.25 9.27
C PRO A 158 11.03 -22.25 7.86
N SER A 159 10.81 -21.16 7.13
CA SER A 159 11.38 -20.93 5.79
C SER A 159 12.27 -19.72 5.81
N PHE A 160 13.54 -19.89 5.40
CA PHE A 160 14.46 -18.78 5.27
C PHE A 160 13.99 -17.72 4.26
N MET A 161 13.40 -18.14 3.13
CA MET A 161 12.89 -17.22 2.12
C MET A 161 11.77 -16.32 2.66
N ALA A 162 10.84 -16.90 3.43
CA ALA A 162 9.77 -16.13 4.06
C ALA A 162 10.31 -15.19 5.14
N LEU A 163 11.29 -15.64 5.92
CA LEU A 163 11.98 -14.81 6.90
C LEU A 163 12.73 -13.67 6.25
N TRP A 164 13.51 -13.95 5.20
CA TRP A 164 14.26 -12.95 4.46
C TRP A 164 13.33 -11.91 3.80
N ALA A 165 12.30 -12.36 3.12
CA ALA A 165 11.31 -11.47 2.48
C ALA A 165 10.66 -10.54 3.52
N ARG A 166 10.23 -11.09 4.65
CA ARG A 166 9.61 -10.34 5.77
C ARG A 166 10.50 -9.21 6.29
N TYR A 167 11.81 -9.47 6.39
CA TYR A 167 12.77 -8.54 6.96
C TYR A 167 13.62 -7.79 5.92
N SER A 168 13.37 -7.94 4.62
CA SER A 168 14.15 -7.26 3.56
C SER A 168 13.30 -6.44 2.59
N PHE A 169 12.08 -6.85 2.27
CA PHE A 169 11.24 -6.14 1.31
C PHE A 169 10.97 -4.69 1.70
N PHE A 170 10.83 -4.40 2.99
CA PHE A 170 10.59 -3.05 3.46
C PHE A 170 11.71 -2.06 3.08
N VAL A 171 12.94 -2.54 2.83
CA VAL A 171 14.08 -1.67 2.50
C VAL A 171 13.79 -0.81 1.27
N ILE A 172 13.09 -1.38 0.30
CA ILE A 172 12.66 -0.67 -0.93
C ILE A 172 11.20 -0.26 -0.83
N LEU A 173 10.32 -1.17 -0.40
CA LEU A 173 8.87 -0.95 -0.48
C LEU A 173 8.38 0.11 0.51
N TYR A 174 9.03 0.28 1.66
CA TYR A 174 8.59 1.26 2.63
C TYR A 174 8.86 2.70 2.18
N PRO A 175 10.08 3.10 1.73
CA PRO A 175 10.30 4.41 1.14
C PRO A 175 9.45 4.67 -0.10
N LEU A 176 9.30 3.66 -0.97
CA LEU A 176 8.48 3.76 -2.18
C LEU A 176 7.00 3.99 -1.84
N GLY A 177 6.47 3.25 -0.87
CA GLY A 177 5.09 3.42 -0.39
C GLY A 177 4.85 4.80 0.19
N VAL A 178 5.71 5.25 1.12
CA VAL A 178 5.62 6.59 1.73
C VAL A 178 5.71 7.69 0.68
N PHE A 179 6.65 7.59 -0.26
CA PHE A 179 6.77 8.55 -1.35
C PHE A 179 5.50 8.59 -2.21
N SER A 180 4.97 7.43 -2.58
CA SER A 180 3.74 7.34 -3.37
C SER A 180 2.53 7.89 -2.63
N GLU A 181 2.38 7.59 -1.33
CA GLU A 181 1.32 8.18 -0.49
C GLU A 181 1.39 9.70 -0.48
N LEU A 182 2.59 10.28 -0.27
CA LEU A 182 2.78 11.73 -0.29
C LEU A 182 2.40 12.35 -1.64
N GLN A 183 2.77 11.71 -2.74
CA GLN A 183 2.42 12.18 -4.09
C GLN A 183 0.90 12.15 -4.33
N LEU A 184 0.20 11.11 -3.85
CA LEU A 184 -1.26 11.04 -3.95
C LEU A 184 -1.96 12.08 -3.07
N ILE A 185 -1.50 12.25 -1.84
CA ILE A 185 -2.02 13.30 -0.94
C ILE A 185 -1.80 14.66 -1.59
N PHE A 186 -0.59 14.93 -2.08
CA PHE A 186 -0.28 16.19 -2.75
C PHE A 186 -1.15 16.40 -3.98
N ALA A 187 -1.29 15.40 -4.86
CA ALA A 187 -2.16 15.47 -6.05
C ALA A 187 -3.63 15.76 -5.72
N SER A 188 -4.09 15.42 -4.53
CA SER A 188 -5.47 15.66 -4.07
C SER A 188 -5.70 17.03 -3.44
N LEU A 189 -4.66 17.86 -3.27
CA LEU A 189 -4.79 19.23 -2.75
C LEU A 189 -5.20 20.21 -3.85
N PRO A 190 -5.78 21.38 -3.50
CA PRO A 190 -6.23 22.38 -4.48
C PRO A 190 -5.03 23.19 -5.04
N HIS A 191 -4.35 22.65 -6.06
CA HIS A 191 -3.14 23.23 -6.65
C HIS A 191 -3.34 24.60 -7.31
N ASN A 192 -4.55 24.88 -7.80
CA ASN A 192 -4.88 26.14 -8.48
C ASN A 192 -5.33 27.25 -7.54
N ALA A 193 -5.49 26.94 -6.25
CA ALA A 193 -5.88 27.91 -5.25
C ALA A 193 -4.64 28.61 -4.64
N PRO A 194 -4.76 29.87 -4.21
CA PRO A 194 -3.76 30.49 -3.36
C PRO A 194 -3.53 29.67 -2.08
N TRP A 195 -2.35 29.77 -1.47
CA TRP A 195 -2.07 29.08 -0.22
C TRP A 195 -3.06 29.49 0.90
N PRO A 196 -3.36 28.62 1.89
CA PRO A 196 -4.41 28.89 2.88
C PRO A 196 -4.19 30.12 3.75
N TRP A 197 -2.93 30.60 3.87
CA TRP A 197 -2.63 31.84 4.57
C TRP A 197 -2.90 33.11 3.72
N VAL A 198 -3.20 32.96 2.42
CA VAL A 198 -3.61 34.04 1.51
C VAL A 198 -5.11 34.03 1.33
N ASP A 199 -5.68 32.85 1.02
CA ASP A 199 -7.13 32.66 0.89
C ASP A 199 -7.53 31.27 1.40
N MET A 200 -8.28 31.26 2.49
CA MET A 200 -8.75 30.04 3.14
C MET A 200 -10.00 29.46 2.48
N SER A 201 -10.71 30.21 1.64
CA SER A 201 -12.02 29.83 1.12
C SER A 201 -12.00 28.58 0.20
N ALA A 202 -10.86 28.36 -0.47
CA ALA A 202 -10.66 27.21 -1.36
C ALA A 202 -10.16 25.94 -0.64
N TRP A 203 -9.84 26.04 0.66
CA TRP A 203 -9.23 24.95 1.44
C TRP A 203 -10.26 24.32 2.40
N SER A 204 -10.52 23.04 2.23
CA SER A 204 -11.35 22.30 3.17
C SER A 204 -10.56 21.92 4.44
N LEU A 205 -11.30 21.59 5.52
CA LEU A 205 -10.68 21.08 6.75
C LEU A 205 -9.80 19.85 6.50
N ARG A 206 -10.19 19.00 5.55
CA ARG A 206 -9.43 17.83 5.10
C ARG A 206 -8.09 18.26 4.48
N ASP A 207 -8.07 19.28 3.65
CA ASP A 207 -6.86 19.74 2.96
C ASP A 207 -5.87 20.36 3.94
N LEU A 208 -6.37 21.12 4.90
CA LEU A 208 -5.58 21.67 6.00
C LEU A 208 -4.98 20.57 6.88
N PHE A 209 -5.76 19.51 7.17
CA PHE A 209 -5.26 18.34 7.87
C PHE A 209 -4.09 17.68 7.11
N PHE A 210 -4.23 17.41 5.82
CA PHE A 210 -3.16 16.81 5.03
C PHE A 210 -1.94 17.73 4.90
N LEU A 211 -2.16 19.04 4.72
CA LEU A 211 -1.06 20.01 4.69
C LEU A 211 -0.25 20.00 6.00
N ALA A 212 -0.92 19.84 7.14
CA ALA A 212 -0.26 19.72 8.44
C ALA A 212 0.44 18.36 8.64
N VAL A 213 -0.09 17.29 8.04
CA VAL A 213 0.45 15.92 8.17
C VAL A 213 1.65 15.68 7.26
N ILE A 214 1.71 16.26 6.06
CA ILE A 214 2.82 16.08 5.09
C ILE A 214 4.20 16.27 5.74
N PRO A 215 4.50 17.32 6.49
CA PRO A 215 5.81 17.51 7.14
C PRO A 215 6.17 16.41 8.14
N LEU A 216 5.16 15.74 8.74
CA LEU A 216 5.38 14.68 9.73
C LEU A 216 5.84 13.36 9.09
N TYR A 217 5.65 13.17 7.78
CA TYR A 217 6.13 11.99 7.07
C TYR A 217 7.66 11.87 7.12
N GLY A 218 8.41 12.99 7.04
CA GLY A 218 9.88 12.98 7.09
C GLY A 218 10.41 12.38 8.39
N PRO A 219 10.15 12.99 9.56
CA PRO A 219 10.53 12.42 10.85
C PRO A 219 9.97 11.03 11.11
N GLY A 220 8.71 10.78 10.72
CA GLY A 220 8.06 9.48 10.84
C GLY A 220 8.77 8.40 10.03
N LEU A 221 9.14 8.70 8.78
CA LEU A 221 9.91 7.81 7.92
C LEU A 221 11.24 7.44 8.56
N ILE A 222 12.03 8.43 9.00
CA ILE A 222 13.34 8.20 9.60
C ILE A 222 13.22 7.33 10.85
N MET A 223 12.27 7.62 11.74
CA MET A 223 12.07 6.89 12.98
C MET A 223 11.64 5.44 12.74
N LEU A 224 10.65 5.20 11.87
CA LEU A 224 10.15 3.85 11.61
C LEU A 224 11.13 3.04 10.77
N TYR A 225 11.74 3.65 9.76
CA TYR A 225 12.72 2.98 8.91
C TYR A 225 13.96 2.53 9.68
N SER A 226 14.48 3.38 10.57
CA SER A 226 15.62 3.01 11.43
C SER A 226 15.29 1.85 12.38
N ARG A 227 14.07 1.82 12.93
CA ARG A 227 13.59 0.67 13.74
C ARG A 227 13.48 -0.61 12.94
N LEU A 228 12.98 -0.54 11.70
CA LEU A 228 12.89 -1.69 10.81
C LEU A 228 14.28 -2.22 10.42
N LEU A 229 15.23 -1.33 10.12
CA LEU A 229 16.63 -1.70 9.85
C LEU A 229 17.29 -2.35 11.08
N ALA A 230 17.07 -1.83 12.27
CA ALA A 230 17.57 -2.43 13.51
C ALA A 230 16.98 -3.85 13.73
N SER A 231 15.68 -4.02 13.47
CA SER A 231 15.01 -5.33 13.54
C SER A 231 15.59 -6.32 12.52
N ARG A 232 15.85 -5.86 11.29
CA ARG A 232 16.49 -6.67 10.26
C ARG A 232 17.87 -7.14 10.68
N ARG A 233 18.74 -6.24 11.16
CA ARG A 233 20.08 -6.56 11.63
C ARG A 233 20.05 -7.57 12.79
N LYS A 234 19.09 -7.44 13.69
CA LYS A 234 18.93 -8.36 14.81
C LYS A 234 18.61 -9.80 14.35
N VAL A 235 17.76 -9.95 13.32
CA VAL A 235 17.25 -11.25 12.86
C VAL A 235 18.12 -11.85 11.77
N LEU A 236 18.51 -11.08 10.76
CA LEU A 236 19.23 -11.56 9.57
C LEU A 236 20.75 -11.35 9.65
N GLY A 237 21.24 -10.48 10.52
CA GLY A 237 22.62 -10.05 10.54
C GLY A 237 22.86 -8.77 9.75
N ASN A 238 24.14 -8.39 9.60
CA ASN A 238 24.54 -7.15 8.92
C ASN A 238 24.62 -7.27 7.40
N ASP A 239 24.76 -8.49 6.88
CA ASP A 239 24.86 -8.78 5.47
C ASP A 239 23.48 -8.74 4.77
N PHE A 240 23.45 -8.43 3.48
CA PHE A 240 22.20 -8.39 2.71
C PHE A 240 21.60 -9.78 2.54
N ILE A 241 22.42 -10.83 2.45
CA ILE A 241 22.00 -12.21 2.24
C ILE A 241 21.29 -12.78 3.47
N GLY A 242 21.60 -12.27 4.69
CA GLY A 242 20.97 -12.72 5.94
C GLY A 242 21.54 -14.04 6.45
N SER A 243 22.86 -14.20 6.46
CA SER A 243 23.59 -15.42 6.89
C SER A 243 23.14 -15.89 8.27
N LYS A 244 23.05 -14.97 9.24
CA LYS A 244 22.58 -15.27 10.61
C LYS A 244 21.16 -15.89 10.63
N GLY A 245 20.24 -15.35 9.85
CA GLY A 245 18.88 -15.87 9.76
C GLY A 245 18.82 -17.24 9.08
N ARG A 246 19.70 -17.49 8.10
CA ARG A 246 19.83 -18.79 7.43
C ARG A 246 20.30 -19.86 8.40
N GLU A 247 21.32 -19.58 9.18
CA GLU A 247 21.82 -20.49 10.21
C GLU A 247 20.74 -20.81 11.26
N ALA A 248 20.04 -19.79 11.77
CA ALA A 248 18.97 -19.98 12.75
C ALA A 248 17.86 -20.88 12.24
N VAL A 249 17.46 -20.76 10.97
CA VAL A 249 16.45 -21.64 10.35
C VAL A 249 17.00 -23.06 10.15
N SER A 250 18.26 -23.21 9.75
CA SER A 250 18.90 -24.52 9.59
C SER A 250 18.93 -25.33 10.89
N TYR A 251 19.24 -24.70 12.01
CA TYR A 251 19.26 -25.38 13.33
C TYR A 251 17.88 -25.82 13.80
N THR A 252 16.80 -25.17 13.38
CA THR A 252 15.43 -25.58 13.76
C THR A 252 14.95 -26.82 13.01
N HIS A 253 15.49 -27.11 11.83
CA HIS A 253 15.19 -28.34 11.08
C HIS A 253 15.94 -29.59 11.59
N LEU A 254 16.96 -29.42 12.46
CA LEU A 254 17.76 -30.50 13.01
C LEU A 254 17.29 -30.98 14.39
N ARG A 255 16.21 -30.38 14.92
CA ARG A 255 15.54 -30.79 16.16
C ARG A 255 14.16 -31.37 15.85
#